data_eddf668840e54f7ff123d6977e5a870c
#
_entry.id   eddf668840e54f7ff123d6977e5a870c
#
_cell.length_a   1.000
_cell.length_b   1.000
_cell.length_c   1.000
_cell.angle_alpha   90.00
_cell.angle_beta   90.00
_cell.angle_gamma   90.00
#
_symmetry.space_group_name_H-M   'P 1'
#
loop_
_entity.id
_entity.type
_entity.pdbx_description
1 polymer ?
#
loop_
_entity_poly.entity_id
_entity_poly.type
_entity_poly.pdbx_seq_one_letter_code
_entity_poly.pdbx_strand_id
1 'polypeptide(L)'
;MEPVLPHPEPPSRRRRSLTRRRALIGSLAAAVLAATAIVTLGPASQAATARQAEALDRGVVSVHTDSGNLVSWRWLGTDPDNVAFNVYRAGTKVNSSPVTASTNYFHADAPATADYTVRAVVNGVEQADSVHAVQFRAGYKDVPISPPAGGTTPDGVAYTYEANDASVGDLDGDGALDFVLKWQPTNAKDNSQSGYTGNTVLDGIRLDGTRLWRIDLGRNIRSGAHYTQFQVYDYDGDGRAEVAVKTADGSVDGTGKVIGSASADHRNSSGYILSGPEYLTMFNGLTGAAMGTVDYVPARGTVSSWGDSYGNRVDRFLAGTAYLDGSRPSLIMARGYYTRSVVAAWDWRGGAFTRRWTFDTNSSTNTGKGYDGQGNHQLSVADVDGDGKDEIVYGAMAVDDNGSALWTTRNGHGDAQHVGDLDPSRPGLEEFKVDEDSSKPSSWMADAKTGQILWSTPAAGDNGRGVSGDIWAGSPGAESWSSAVSGVRDPKGTVVSSRKPSSTNFLAWWDGDTTRELLDGTHIDKYGTSGDTRQLTAASVHSNNGTKATPSLSGDILGDWREEVVWPTTNNTALRIYSTPYETGTKITTLLHDTQYRTALAWQNTAYNQPPHPSFAIGSGAPTAPRPAVTTP
;
A
#
# COMPACT_ATOMS: atom_id res chain seq x y z
N MET A 1 -9.41 69.55 20.65
CA MET A 1 -10.12 70.66 19.98
C MET A 1 -10.86 70.02 18.80
N GLU A 2 -12.14 69.84 18.98
CA GLU A 2 -13.14 69.64 17.93
C GLU A 2 -13.24 70.85 17.03
N PRO A 3 -13.99 70.94 15.87
CA PRO A 3 -15.30 70.31 15.63
C PRO A 3 -15.49 69.68 14.20
N VAL A 4 -16.30 68.66 13.99
CA VAL A 4 -17.78 68.54 13.79
C VAL A 4 -18.29 68.96 12.41
N LEU A 5 -18.69 67.96 11.56
CA LEU A 5 -19.85 67.70 10.67
C LEU A 5 -20.46 68.87 9.82
N PRO A 6 -21.33 68.64 8.77
CA PRO A 6 -22.27 67.56 8.53
C PRO A 6 -22.55 67.14 7.03
N HIS A 7 -23.40 66.16 6.88
CA HIS A 7 -24.14 65.68 5.68
C HIS A 7 -25.06 66.70 5.03
N PRO A 8 -25.55 66.42 3.76
CA PRO A 8 -26.99 66.14 3.66
C PRO A 8 -27.42 65.08 2.60
N GLU A 9 -28.48 64.37 2.93
CA GLU A 9 -29.43 63.67 2.06
C GLU A 9 -30.58 64.61 1.61
N PRO A 10 -31.67 64.09 0.94
CA PRO A 10 -31.91 63.73 -0.48
C PRO A 10 -32.96 64.65 -1.16
N PRO A 11 -33.62 64.28 -2.27
CA PRO A 11 -35.07 64.17 -2.21
C PRO A 11 -35.76 63.10 -3.10
N SER A 12 -36.91 62.70 -2.63
CA SER A 12 -37.99 61.90 -3.19
C SER A 12 -38.96 62.68 -4.11
N ARG A 13 -39.66 61.99 -4.99
CA ARG A 13 -41.06 62.26 -5.49
C ARG A 13 -41.38 61.38 -6.71
N ARG A 14 -42.46 60.82 -6.96
CA ARG A 14 -43.87 60.65 -6.54
C ARG A 14 -44.63 59.97 -7.70
N ARG A 15 -45.48 59.06 -7.31
CA ARG A 15 -46.64 58.42 -7.95
C ARG A 15 -47.29 59.13 -9.13
N ARG A 16 -47.82 58.32 -10.08
CA ARG A 16 -49.20 58.45 -10.55
C ARG A 16 -49.82 57.14 -11.01
N SER A 17 -50.95 56.83 -10.43
CA SER A 17 -51.93 55.81 -10.78
C SER A 17 -52.84 56.22 -11.91
N LEU A 18 -53.32 55.28 -12.72
CA LEU A 18 -54.58 55.44 -13.49
C LEU A 18 -55.27 54.06 -13.64
N THR A 19 -56.42 53.99 -13.06
CA THR A 19 -57.47 52.97 -13.14
C THR A 19 -58.31 53.07 -14.36
N ARG A 20 -58.83 51.94 -14.92
CA ARG A 20 -60.18 51.72 -15.53
C ARG A 20 -60.32 50.29 -16.00
N ARG A 21 -61.09 49.51 -15.41
CA ARG A 21 -62.50 49.07 -15.33
C ARG A 21 -62.94 48.21 -16.53
N ARG A 22 -63.30 46.96 -16.22
CA ARG A 22 -64.43 46.09 -16.60
C ARG A 22 -64.51 45.49 -17.99
N ALA A 23 -64.57 44.15 -18.07
CA ALA A 23 -65.76 43.41 -18.46
C ALA A 23 -65.61 41.90 -18.11
N LEU A 24 -66.64 41.34 -17.48
CA LEU A 24 -66.84 39.87 -17.25
C LEU A 24 -67.32 39.25 -18.57
N ILE A 25 -66.77 38.04 -18.89
CA ILE A 25 -67.54 36.95 -19.51
C ILE A 25 -66.91 35.65 -18.98
N GLY A 26 -67.72 34.82 -18.42
CA GLY A 26 -67.28 33.49 -17.85
C GLY A 26 -67.22 32.42 -18.95
N SER A 27 -66.38 31.47 -18.72
CA SER A 27 -66.48 30.10 -19.25
C SER A 27 -65.73 29.13 -18.37
N LEU A 28 -66.43 28.12 -17.85
CA LEU A 28 -65.88 26.94 -17.20
C LEU A 28 -64.92 26.22 -18.17
N ALA A 29 -63.72 25.94 -17.73
CA ALA A 29 -62.89 24.89 -18.30
C ALA A 29 -62.10 24.17 -17.19
N ALA A 30 -62.19 22.85 -17.20
CA ALA A 30 -61.66 21.91 -16.22
C ALA A 30 -60.15 22.06 -16.01
N ALA A 31 -59.73 22.15 -14.75
CA ALA A 31 -58.31 22.05 -14.37
C ALA A 31 -57.86 20.59 -14.46
N VAL A 32 -57.07 20.24 -15.48
CA VAL A 32 -56.24 19.06 -15.51
C VAL A 32 -54.94 19.40 -14.79
N LEU A 33 -54.73 18.87 -13.57
CA LEU A 33 -53.44 18.88 -12.88
C LEU A 33 -52.47 17.93 -13.62
N ALA A 34 -51.64 18.47 -14.47
CA ALA A 34 -50.44 17.77 -14.93
C ALA A 34 -49.38 17.89 -13.83
N ALA A 35 -49.24 16.82 -13.03
CA ALA A 35 -48.09 16.65 -12.15
C ALA A 35 -46.86 16.36 -13.03
N THR A 36 -46.07 17.38 -13.32
CA THR A 36 -44.72 17.22 -13.89
C THR A 36 -43.83 16.64 -12.82
N ALA A 37 -43.61 15.34 -12.84
CA ALA A 37 -42.54 14.72 -12.08
C ALA A 37 -41.22 15.26 -12.65
N ILE A 38 -40.57 16.14 -11.90
CA ILE A 38 -39.17 16.50 -12.14
C ILE A 38 -38.36 15.27 -11.71
N VAL A 39 -38.05 14.41 -12.69
CA VAL A 39 -37.02 13.41 -12.52
C VAL A 39 -35.71 14.20 -12.46
N THR A 40 -35.21 14.47 -11.27
CA THR A 40 -33.82 14.86 -11.09
C THR A 40 -32.96 13.65 -11.51
N LEU A 41 -32.50 13.67 -12.76
CA LEU A 41 -31.37 12.83 -13.15
C LEU A 41 -30.22 13.21 -12.21
N GLY A 42 -29.92 12.36 -11.25
CA GLY A 42 -28.66 12.44 -10.55
C GLY A 42 -27.52 12.47 -11.58
N PRO A 43 -26.35 13.03 -11.23
CA PRO A 43 -25.22 12.98 -12.14
C PRO A 43 -25.04 11.53 -12.60
N ALA A 44 -25.02 11.31 -13.92
CA ALA A 44 -24.69 10.00 -14.46
C ALA A 44 -23.35 9.62 -13.84
N SER A 45 -23.28 8.50 -13.10
CA SER A 45 -22.02 7.98 -12.66
C SER A 45 -21.19 7.74 -13.91
N GLN A 46 -20.15 8.53 -14.09
CA GLN A 46 -19.18 8.29 -15.15
C GLN A 46 -18.65 6.89 -14.85
N ALA A 47 -18.74 5.99 -15.83
CA ALA A 47 -18.15 4.66 -15.67
C ALA A 47 -16.68 4.86 -15.29
N ALA A 48 -16.23 4.25 -14.20
CA ALA A 48 -14.86 4.36 -13.76
C ALA A 48 -13.93 3.95 -14.91
N THR A 49 -12.92 4.76 -15.16
CA THR A 49 -11.89 4.42 -16.15
C THR A 49 -11.23 3.13 -15.70
N ALA A 50 -11.15 2.14 -16.60
CA ALA A 50 -10.49 0.89 -16.26
C ALA A 50 -8.98 1.14 -16.06
N ARG A 51 -8.44 0.69 -14.93
CA ARG A 51 -7.03 0.81 -14.58
C ARG A 51 -6.25 -0.39 -15.09
N GLN A 52 -5.04 -0.17 -15.57
CA GLN A 52 -4.11 -1.24 -15.93
C GLN A 52 -3.80 -2.09 -14.70
N ALA A 53 -3.90 -3.42 -14.82
CA ALA A 53 -3.56 -4.38 -13.78
C ALA A 53 -2.77 -5.54 -14.37
N GLU A 54 -2.10 -6.31 -13.52
CA GLU A 54 -1.33 -7.47 -13.93
C GLU A 54 -2.24 -8.58 -14.48
N ALA A 55 -1.77 -9.32 -15.48
CA ALA A 55 -2.46 -10.49 -16.07
C ALA A 55 -2.23 -11.71 -15.19
N LEU A 56 -2.87 -11.75 -14.02
CA LEU A 56 -2.67 -12.81 -13.04
C LEU A 56 -3.23 -14.16 -13.49
N ASP A 57 -2.54 -15.23 -13.12
CA ASP A 57 -3.08 -16.59 -13.13
C ASP A 57 -4.11 -16.80 -12.02
N ARG A 58 -4.61 -18.04 -11.83
CA ARG A 58 -5.57 -18.36 -10.75
C ARG A 58 -4.95 -18.42 -9.37
N GLY A 59 -3.63 -18.36 -9.22
CA GLY A 59 -2.93 -18.41 -7.95
C GLY A 59 -3.32 -19.61 -7.08
N VAL A 60 -3.61 -20.76 -7.67
CA VAL A 60 -4.15 -21.92 -6.94
C VAL A 60 -3.17 -22.39 -5.89
N VAL A 61 -3.64 -22.55 -4.66
CA VAL A 61 -2.88 -23.15 -3.54
C VAL A 61 -3.59 -24.37 -2.98
N SER A 62 -2.82 -25.25 -2.34
CA SER A 62 -3.32 -26.39 -1.58
C SER A 62 -2.63 -26.44 -0.22
N VAL A 63 -3.34 -26.06 0.84
CA VAL A 63 -2.84 -26.05 2.22
C VAL A 63 -3.24 -27.34 2.90
N HIS A 64 -2.26 -28.16 3.29
CA HIS A 64 -2.49 -29.42 3.98
C HIS A 64 -2.73 -29.24 5.48
N THR A 65 -3.74 -29.94 5.98
CA THR A 65 -4.09 -30.09 7.39
C THR A 65 -4.21 -31.56 7.75
N ASP A 66 -4.32 -31.91 9.04
CA ASP A 66 -4.51 -33.29 9.50
C ASP A 66 -5.80 -33.95 8.94
N SER A 67 -6.76 -33.16 8.49
CA SER A 67 -8.07 -33.64 8.00
C SER A 67 -8.24 -33.59 6.49
N GLY A 68 -7.28 -33.06 5.74
CA GLY A 68 -7.36 -32.94 4.27
C GLY A 68 -6.64 -31.70 3.75
N ASN A 69 -7.04 -31.23 2.59
CA ASN A 69 -6.44 -30.06 1.95
C ASN A 69 -7.49 -28.96 1.71
N LEU A 70 -7.19 -27.73 2.12
CA LEU A 70 -7.88 -26.56 1.63
C LEU A 70 -7.27 -26.15 0.29
N VAL A 71 -8.07 -26.14 -0.77
CA VAL A 71 -7.70 -25.63 -2.10
C VAL A 71 -8.36 -24.27 -2.26
N SER A 72 -7.61 -23.22 -2.56
CA SER A 72 -8.13 -21.88 -2.81
C SER A 72 -7.54 -21.26 -4.07
N TRP A 73 -8.22 -20.26 -4.64
CA TRP A 73 -7.87 -19.65 -5.93
C TRP A 73 -8.46 -18.26 -6.07
N ARG A 74 -7.90 -17.45 -6.98
CA ARG A 74 -8.35 -16.09 -7.26
C ARG A 74 -9.68 -16.06 -8.03
N TRP A 75 -10.55 -15.15 -7.61
CA TRP A 75 -11.61 -14.60 -8.47
C TRP A 75 -11.05 -13.34 -9.12
N LEU A 76 -10.79 -13.39 -10.43
CA LEU A 76 -10.16 -12.30 -11.15
C LEU A 76 -11.15 -11.16 -11.44
N GLY A 77 -10.66 -9.91 -11.47
CA GLY A 77 -11.45 -8.75 -11.87
C GLY A 77 -11.99 -8.86 -13.31
N THR A 78 -11.32 -9.62 -14.16
CA THR A 78 -11.72 -9.91 -15.54
C THR A 78 -12.74 -11.04 -15.70
N ASP A 79 -13.03 -11.79 -14.63
CA ASP A 79 -14.06 -12.84 -14.67
C ASP A 79 -15.47 -12.24 -14.69
N PRO A 80 -16.47 -12.92 -15.28
CA PRO A 80 -17.86 -12.51 -15.15
C PRO A 80 -18.38 -12.74 -13.71
N ASP A 81 -19.38 -11.96 -13.28
CA ASP A 81 -19.94 -12.04 -11.93
C ASP A 81 -20.50 -13.41 -11.57
N ASN A 82 -21.05 -14.12 -12.57
CA ASN A 82 -21.66 -15.44 -12.41
C ASN A 82 -20.66 -16.60 -12.58
N VAL A 83 -19.35 -16.35 -12.60
CA VAL A 83 -18.35 -17.42 -12.69
C VAL A 83 -18.48 -18.38 -11.50
N ALA A 84 -18.46 -19.68 -11.82
CA ALA A 84 -18.36 -20.77 -10.87
C ALA A 84 -17.06 -21.54 -11.11
N PHE A 85 -16.73 -22.49 -10.25
CA PHE A 85 -15.46 -23.21 -10.34
C PHE A 85 -15.63 -24.71 -10.08
N ASN A 86 -14.89 -25.52 -10.84
CA ASN A 86 -14.72 -26.93 -10.56
C ASN A 86 -13.27 -27.22 -10.17
N VAL A 87 -13.10 -28.04 -9.13
CA VAL A 87 -11.80 -28.45 -8.60
C VAL A 87 -11.49 -29.86 -9.07
N TYR A 88 -10.28 -30.04 -9.56
CA TYR A 88 -9.78 -31.31 -10.07
C TYR A 88 -8.55 -31.77 -9.28
N ARG A 89 -8.51 -33.08 -8.99
CA ARG A 89 -7.32 -33.73 -8.42
C ARG A 89 -6.84 -34.77 -9.43
N ALA A 90 -5.61 -34.59 -9.90
CA ALA A 90 -5.02 -35.49 -10.92
C ALA A 90 -5.97 -35.76 -12.10
N GLY A 91 -6.63 -34.72 -12.62
CA GLY A 91 -7.58 -34.77 -13.72
C GLY A 91 -8.99 -35.29 -13.37
N THR A 92 -9.24 -35.67 -12.12
CA THR A 92 -10.56 -36.11 -11.66
C THR A 92 -11.26 -35.00 -10.87
N LYS A 93 -12.48 -34.63 -11.29
CA LYS A 93 -13.29 -33.65 -10.57
C LYS A 93 -13.66 -34.14 -9.17
N VAL A 94 -13.43 -33.31 -8.14
CA VAL A 94 -13.64 -33.67 -6.73
C VAL A 94 -14.85 -32.98 -6.08
N ASN A 95 -15.34 -31.87 -6.61
CA ASN A 95 -16.57 -31.23 -6.15
C ASN A 95 -17.80 -31.76 -6.93
N SER A 96 -18.89 -32.01 -6.21
CA SER A 96 -20.14 -32.54 -6.80
C SER A 96 -20.88 -31.52 -7.67
N SER A 97 -20.85 -30.25 -7.27
CA SER A 97 -21.47 -29.12 -7.97
C SER A 97 -20.47 -27.98 -8.07
N PRO A 98 -20.52 -27.13 -9.11
CA PRO A 98 -19.61 -25.98 -9.20
C PRO A 98 -19.69 -25.09 -7.97
N VAL A 99 -18.54 -24.65 -7.48
CA VAL A 99 -18.42 -23.70 -6.36
C VAL A 99 -18.78 -22.30 -6.87
N THR A 100 -19.74 -21.64 -6.23
CA THR A 100 -20.26 -20.32 -6.64
C THR A 100 -20.12 -19.25 -5.57
N ALA A 101 -20.23 -19.64 -4.29
CA ALA A 101 -20.31 -18.71 -3.15
C ALA A 101 -18.95 -18.35 -2.55
N SER A 102 -17.89 -19.07 -2.91
CA SER A 102 -16.53 -18.87 -2.42
C SER A 102 -15.51 -19.17 -3.51
N THR A 103 -14.24 -18.99 -3.20
CA THR A 103 -13.09 -19.38 -4.03
C THR A 103 -12.17 -20.33 -3.27
N ASN A 104 -12.76 -21.21 -2.49
CA ASN A 104 -12.06 -22.29 -1.80
C ASN A 104 -12.91 -23.56 -1.74
N TYR A 105 -12.25 -24.70 -1.54
CA TYR A 105 -12.86 -26.01 -1.41
C TYR A 105 -12.02 -26.92 -0.52
N PHE A 106 -12.61 -27.44 0.54
CA PHE A 106 -11.94 -28.39 1.41
C PHE A 106 -12.12 -29.83 0.88
N HIS A 107 -11.01 -30.50 0.57
CA HIS A 107 -10.97 -31.88 0.14
C HIS A 107 -10.53 -32.78 1.30
N ALA A 108 -11.53 -33.36 1.99
CA ALA A 108 -11.30 -34.22 3.15
C ALA A 108 -10.44 -35.45 2.80
N ASP A 109 -9.65 -35.91 3.77
CA ASP A 109 -8.79 -37.11 3.69
C ASP A 109 -7.77 -37.10 2.52
N ALA A 110 -7.55 -35.95 1.89
CA ALA A 110 -6.60 -35.83 0.80
C ALA A 110 -5.15 -35.77 1.34
N PRO A 111 -4.21 -36.51 0.72
CA PRO A 111 -2.81 -36.48 1.16
C PRO A 111 -2.13 -35.14 0.85
N ALA A 112 -1.11 -34.78 1.61
CA ALA A 112 -0.32 -33.55 1.44
C ALA A 112 0.30 -33.39 0.03
N THR A 113 0.44 -34.50 -0.71
CA THR A 113 1.01 -34.52 -2.07
C THR A 113 -0.06 -34.47 -3.16
N ALA A 114 -1.35 -34.30 -2.80
CA ALA A 114 -2.41 -34.20 -3.78
C ALA A 114 -2.21 -32.97 -4.68
N ASP A 115 -2.30 -33.20 -5.97
CA ASP A 115 -2.09 -32.20 -7.00
C ASP A 115 -3.45 -31.73 -7.54
N TYR A 116 -3.66 -30.41 -7.55
CA TYR A 116 -4.93 -29.80 -7.91
C TYR A 116 -4.80 -28.82 -9.06
N THR A 117 -5.87 -28.76 -9.88
CA THR A 117 -6.17 -27.67 -10.81
C THR A 117 -7.59 -27.19 -10.60
N VAL A 118 -7.90 -25.98 -11.06
CA VAL A 118 -9.22 -25.37 -11.00
C VAL A 118 -9.64 -24.95 -12.40
N ARG A 119 -10.90 -25.23 -12.77
CA ARG A 119 -11.52 -24.73 -14.01
C ARG A 119 -12.62 -23.75 -13.70
N ALA A 120 -12.56 -22.57 -14.29
CA ALA A 120 -13.67 -21.65 -14.28
C ALA A 120 -14.83 -22.23 -15.11
N VAL A 121 -16.06 -22.01 -14.66
CA VAL A 121 -17.29 -22.39 -15.36
C VAL A 121 -18.06 -21.12 -15.70
N VAL A 122 -18.09 -20.76 -16.97
CA VAL A 122 -18.74 -19.54 -17.46
C VAL A 122 -19.96 -19.95 -18.30
N ASN A 123 -21.15 -19.50 -17.90
CA ASN A 123 -22.43 -19.87 -18.56
C ASN A 123 -22.62 -21.39 -18.72
N GLY A 124 -22.18 -22.16 -17.73
CA GLY A 124 -22.28 -23.63 -17.73
C GLY A 124 -21.19 -24.35 -18.53
N VAL A 125 -20.22 -23.62 -19.12
CA VAL A 125 -19.12 -24.19 -19.91
C VAL A 125 -17.82 -24.08 -19.12
N GLU A 126 -17.15 -25.22 -18.88
CA GLU A 126 -15.81 -25.26 -18.30
C GLU A 126 -14.79 -24.65 -19.24
N GLN A 127 -13.89 -23.86 -18.65
CA GLN A 127 -12.74 -23.28 -19.32
C GLN A 127 -11.52 -24.23 -19.16
N ALA A 128 -10.36 -23.80 -19.67
CA ALA A 128 -9.10 -24.52 -19.51
C ALA A 128 -8.71 -24.71 -18.02
N ASP A 129 -7.87 -25.70 -17.76
CA ASP A 129 -7.26 -25.89 -16.44
C ASP A 129 -6.41 -24.66 -16.07
N SER A 130 -6.43 -24.31 -14.79
CA SER A 130 -5.41 -23.45 -14.21
C SER A 130 -4.03 -24.10 -14.26
N VAL A 131 -2.99 -23.35 -13.91
CA VAL A 131 -1.73 -23.95 -13.46
C VAL A 131 -1.97 -24.84 -12.23
N HIS A 132 -1.03 -25.75 -11.97
CA HIS A 132 -1.10 -26.64 -10.81
C HIS A 132 -0.96 -25.87 -9.50
N ALA A 133 -1.66 -26.34 -8.46
CA ALA A 133 -1.64 -25.69 -7.15
C ALA A 133 -0.25 -25.66 -6.52
N VAL A 134 0.14 -24.51 -5.98
CA VAL A 134 1.29 -24.40 -5.09
C VAL A 134 0.98 -25.19 -3.82
N GLN A 135 1.82 -26.16 -3.46
CA GLN A 135 1.55 -27.09 -2.37
C GLN A 135 2.20 -26.63 -1.05
N PHE A 136 1.39 -26.42 -0.03
CA PHE A 136 1.76 -26.09 1.34
C PHE A 136 1.66 -27.37 2.21
N ARG A 137 2.56 -28.34 1.95
CA ARG A 137 2.49 -29.70 2.50
C ARG A 137 2.60 -29.79 4.01
N ALA A 138 3.24 -28.82 4.65
CA ALA A 138 3.39 -28.71 6.11
C ALA A 138 2.66 -27.47 6.67
N GLY A 139 1.62 -26.99 5.97
CA GLY A 139 0.95 -25.73 6.28
C GLY A 139 1.72 -24.48 5.84
N TYR A 140 2.88 -24.66 5.21
CA TYR A 140 3.70 -23.58 4.63
C TYR A 140 4.43 -24.04 3.37
N LYS A 141 4.95 -23.08 2.63
CA LYS A 141 5.82 -23.26 1.45
C LYS A 141 7.15 -22.53 1.68
N ASP A 142 8.26 -23.23 1.55
CA ASP A 142 9.59 -22.60 1.52
C ASP A 142 9.99 -22.29 0.07
N VAL A 143 10.38 -21.04 -0.16
CA VAL A 143 11.03 -20.57 -1.39
C VAL A 143 12.52 -20.47 -1.09
N PRO A 144 13.37 -21.35 -1.67
CA PRO A 144 14.81 -21.33 -1.39
C PRO A 144 15.46 -20.01 -1.79
N ILE A 145 16.32 -19.47 -0.91
CA ILE A 145 17.12 -18.28 -1.15
C ILE A 145 18.58 -18.50 -0.77
N SER A 146 19.48 -17.70 -1.34
CA SER A 146 20.91 -17.82 -1.09
C SER A 146 21.50 -16.46 -0.70
N PRO A 147 21.95 -16.26 0.56
CA PRO A 147 22.54 -15.01 0.99
C PRO A 147 23.73 -14.60 0.13
N PRO A 148 23.93 -13.27 -0.11
CA PRO A 148 25.20 -12.80 -0.67
C PRO A 148 26.38 -13.15 0.24
N ALA A 149 27.60 -13.20 -0.34
CA ALA A 149 28.81 -13.34 0.46
C ALA A 149 28.98 -12.12 1.38
N GLY A 150 29.26 -12.37 2.66
CA GLY A 150 29.62 -11.33 3.60
C GLY A 150 30.94 -10.65 3.23
N GLY A 151 31.31 -9.64 4.03
CA GLY A 151 32.52 -8.86 3.79
C GLY A 151 33.05 -8.19 5.04
N THR A 152 33.97 -7.24 4.86
CA THR A 152 34.51 -6.39 5.91
C THR A 152 34.53 -4.94 5.41
N THR A 153 34.01 -4.03 6.21
CA THR A 153 33.97 -2.60 5.90
C THR A 153 35.35 -1.95 6.13
N PRO A 154 35.62 -0.71 5.61
CA PRO A 154 36.90 -0.04 5.74
C PRO A 154 37.38 0.17 7.19
N ASP A 155 36.48 0.22 8.14
CA ASP A 155 36.76 0.31 9.58
C ASP A 155 36.99 -1.05 10.26
N GLY A 156 37.08 -2.15 9.48
CA GLY A 156 37.40 -3.49 9.96
C GLY A 156 36.21 -4.28 10.51
N VAL A 157 34.98 -3.79 10.37
CA VAL A 157 33.77 -4.48 10.84
C VAL A 157 33.35 -5.55 9.84
N ALA A 158 33.36 -6.81 10.25
CA ALA A 158 32.84 -7.93 9.46
C ALA A 158 31.30 -7.93 9.44
N TYR A 159 30.70 -8.33 8.33
CA TYR A 159 29.25 -8.46 8.19
C TYR A 159 28.87 -9.68 7.33
N THR A 160 27.69 -10.17 7.56
CA THR A 160 26.96 -11.15 6.74
C THR A 160 25.67 -10.51 6.25
N TYR A 161 24.76 -11.30 5.67
CA TYR A 161 23.48 -10.82 5.18
C TYR A 161 22.31 -11.54 5.83
N GLU A 162 21.24 -10.78 6.04
CA GLU A 162 19.92 -11.25 6.43
C GLU A 162 18.91 -10.92 5.34
N ALA A 163 17.98 -11.83 5.06
CA ALA A 163 16.83 -11.56 4.23
C ALA A 163 15.93 -10.54 4.95
N ASN A 164 15.53 -9.49 4.25
CA ASN A 164 14.78 -8.38 4.84
C ASN A 164 13.44 -8.19 4.11
N ASP A 165 13.05 -6.97 3.77
CA ASP A 165 11.80 -6.68 3.09
C ASP A 165 11.77 -7.26 1.68
N ALA A 166 10.59 -7.66 1.24
CA ALA A 166 10.34 -8.11 -0.11
C ALA A 166 9.18 -7.33 -0.76
N SER A 167 9.10 -7.39 -2.07
CA SER A 167 7.95 -6.98 -2.86
C SER A 167 7.68 -8.05 -3.91
N VAL A 168 6.54 -8.01 -4.58
CA VAL A 168 6.16 -8.99 -5.60
C VAL A 168 5.69 -8.32 -6.89
N GLY A 169 5.85 -9.04 -7.99
CA GLY A 169 5.35 -8.74 -9.31
C GLY A 169 5.61 -9.91 -10.24
N ASP A 170 4.89 -10.01 -11.32
CA ASP A 170 5.15 -10.99 -12.37
C ASP A 170 6.39 -10.55 -13.15
N LEU A 171 7.58 -11.06 -12.79
CA LEU A 171 8.86 -10.63 -13.39
C LEU A 171 9.11 -11.25 -14.77
N ASP A 172 8.52 -12.40 -15.07
CA ASP A 172 8.80 -13.14 -16.30
C ASP A 172 7.60 -13.31 -17.25
N GLY A 173 6.41 -12.87 -16.84
CA GLY A 173 5.22 -12.82 -17.68
C GLY A 173 4.44 -14.14 -17.71
N ASP A 174 4.58 -14.98 -16.68
CA ASP A 174 3.87 -16.26 -16.60
C ASP A 174 2.52 -16.19 -15.84
N GLY A 175 2.19 -15.02 -15.27
CA GLY A 175 0.97 -14.74 -14.51
C GLY A 175 1.09 -15.05 -13.02
N ALA A 176 2.16 -15.69 -12.56
CA ALA A 176 2.45 -15.88 -11.14
C ALA A 176 3.29 -14.71 -10.61
N LEU A 177 3.15 -14.41 -9.31
CA LEU A 177 3.97 -13.38 -8.68
C LEU A 177 5.30 -13.94 -8.24
N ASP A 178 6.38 -13.26 -8.63
CA ASP A 178 7.75 -13.49 -8.21
C ASP A 178 8.16 -12.53 -7.10
N PHE A 179 9.20 -12.86 -6.34
CA PHE A 179 9.74 -12.01 -5.29
C PHE A 179 10.90 -11.14 -5.77
N VAL A 180 10.91 -9.89 -5.32
CA VAL A 180 12.12 -9.06 -5.24
C VAL A 180 12.49 -8.91 -3.77
N LEU A 181 13.58 -9.57 -3.37
CA LEU A 181 14.05 -9.63 -1.99
C LEU A 181 15.21 -8.66 -1.76
N LYS A 182 15.09 -7.82 -0.73
CA LYS A 182 16.19 -7.00 -0.20
C LYS A 182 17.02 -7.81 0.79
N TRP A 183 18.32 -7.90 0.54
CA TRP A 183 19.30 -8.39 1.48
C TRP A 183 19.91 -7.23 2.27
N GLN A 184 19.81 -7.28 3.57
CA GLN A 184 20.37 -6.28 4.48
C GLN A 184 21.67 -6.82 5.10
N PRO A 185 22.79 -6.07 5.04
CA PRO A 185 23.99 -6.46 5.77
C PRO A 185 23.74 -6.31 7.28
N THR A 186 24.30 -7.23 8.08
CA THR A 186 24.13 -7.27 9.55
C THR A 186 24.68 -6.05 10.26
N ASN A 187 25.51 -5.23 9.59
CA ASN A 187 26.02 -3.96 10.08
C ASN A 187 25.27 -2.73 9.51
N ALA A 188 24.05 -2.92 9.00
CA ALA A 188 23.17 -1.82 8.60
C ALA A 188 22.99 -0.80 9.74
N LYS A 189 22.73 0.46 9.39
CA LYS A 189 22.66 1.57 10.34
C LYS A 189 21.37 2.39 10.16
N ASP A 190 20.82 2.87 11.26
CA ASP A 190 19.91 4.01 11.19
C ASP A 190 20.65 5.27 10.69
N ASN A 191 19.91 6.17 10.10
CA ASN A 191 20.47 7.44 9.57
C ASN A 191 21.13 8.30 10.62
N SER A 192 20.69 8.22 11.88
CA SER A 192 21.30 8.94 13.01
C SER A 192 22.65 8.37 13.46
N GLN A 193 22.97 7.13 13.09
CA GLN A 193 24.15 6.40 13.54
C GLN A 193 25.29 6.53 12.53
N SER A 194 26.50 6.86 12.99
CA SER A 194 27.72 6.80 12.18
C SER A 194 28.22 5.37 11.97
N GLY A 195 29.10 5.18 11.00
CA GLY A 195 29.76 3.92 10.66
C GLY A 195 29.47 3.49 9.23
N TYR A 196 30.39 2.69 8.68
CA TYR A 196 30.23 2.09 7.36
C TYR A 196 29.22 0.94 7.42
N THR A 197 28.60 0.65 6.27
CA THR A 197 27.71 -0.53 6.09
C THR A 197 28.21 -1.38 4.93
N GLY A 198 27.84 -2.65 4.91
CA GLY A 198 27.89 -3.46 3.70
C GLY A 198 26.92 -2.91 2.64
N ASN A 199 27.01 -3.41 1.42
CA ASN A 199 26.14 -3.02 0.32
C ASN A 199 24.72 -3.57 0.55
N THR A 200 23.71 -2.88 0.08
CA THR A 200 22.37 -3.45 -0.08
C THR A 200 22.30 -4.22 -1.39
N VAL A 201 21.72 -5.42 -1.36
CA VAL A 201 21.58 -6.29 -2.53
C VAL A 201 20.11 -6.61 -2.76
N LEU A 202 19.67 -6.68 -4.01
CA LEU A 202 18.34 -7.12 -4.40
C LEU A 202 18.44 -8.39 -5.25
N ASP A 203 17.57 -9.38 -4.97
CA ASP A 203 17.41 -10.59 -5.77
C ASP A 203 16.01 -10.68 -6.36
N GLY A 204 15.89 -10.97 -7.66
CA GLY A 204 14.66 -11.45 -8.29
C GLY A 204 14.58 -12.97 -8.20
N ILE A 205 13.47 -13.51 -7.68
CA ILE A 205 13.37 -14.93 -7.30
C ILE A 205 11.96 -15.45 -7.61
N ARG A 206 11.86 -16.54 -8.37
CA ARG A 206 10.59 -17.25 -8.62
C ARG A 206 10.09 -17.99 -7.38
N LEU A 207 8.81 -18.33 -7.35
CA LEU A 207 8.19 -19.14 -6.28
C LEU A 207 8.81 -20.53 -6.11
N ASP A 208 9.54 -21.05 -7.10
CA ASP A 208 10.29 -22.31 -6.99
C ASP A 208 11.69 -22.15 -6.37
N GLY A 209 12.14 -20.91 -6.12
CA GLY A 209 13.44 -20.55 -5.59
C GLY A 209 14.50 -20.30 -6.67
N THR A 210 14.14 -20.33 -7.96
CA THR A 210 15.03 -19.96 -9.04
C THR A 210 15.36 -18.48 -8.96
N ARG A 211 16.62 -18.13 -8.69
CA ARG A 211 17.07 -16.74 -8.73
C ARG A 211 17.25 -16.31 -10.18
N LEU A 212 16.47 -15.33 -10.63
CA LEU A 212 16.55 -14.73 -11.97
C LEU A 212 17.79 -13.85 -12.09
N TRP A 213 18.04 -13.02 -11.10
CA TRP A 213 19.15 -12.06 -11.10
C TRP A 213 19.52 -11.62 -9.68
N ARG A 214 20.66 -10.94 -9.56
CA ARG A 214 21.13 -10.23 -8.37
C ARG A 214 21.65 -8.85 -8.77
N ILE A 215 21.15 -7.80 -8.13
CA ILE A 215 21.60 -6.41 -8.26
C ILE A 215 22.34 -6.04 -6.98
N ASP A 216 23.57 -5.53 -7.11
CA ASP A 216 24.34 -4.98 -6.00
C ASP A 216 24.28 -3.45 -6.09
N LEU A 217 23.65 -2.77 -5.12
CA LEU A 217 23.53 -1.31 -5.12
C LEU A 217 24.83 -0.58 -4.82
N GLY A 218 25.88 -1.30 -4.44
CA GLY A 218 27.23 -0.77 -4.31
C GLY A 218 27.46 0.04 -3.04
N ARG A 219 28.73 0.42 -2.84
CA ARG A 219 29.20 1.11 -1.62
C ARG A 219 28.66 2.54 -1.45
N ASN A 220 28.16 3.15 -2.52
CA ASN A 220 27.64 4.51 -2.53
C ASN A 220 26.12 4.57 -2.28
N ILE A 221 25.51 3.46 -1.88
CA ILE A 221 24.20 3.38 -1.23
C ILE A 221 24.42 2.82 0.18
N ARG A 222 24.13 3.61 1.20
CA ARG A 222 24.20 3.16 2.59
C ARG A 222 23.07 2.21 2.93
N SER A 223 23.29 1.23 3.80
CA SER A 223 22.26 0.24 4.16
C SER A 223 21.56 0.58 5.47
N GLY A 224 20.25 0.44 5.49
CA GLY A 224 19.36 0.65 6.63
C GLY A 224 17.92 0.87 6.19
N ALA A 225 16.99 0.96 7.13
CA ALA A 225 15.56 1.01 6.85
C ALA A 225 15.12 2.18 5.95
N HIS A 226 15.86 3.30 5.95
CA HIS A 226 15.43 4.51 5.25
C HIS A 226 16.21 4.81 3.96
N TYR A 227 17.19 3.98 3.59
CA TYR A 227 18.10 4.29 2.46
C TYR A 227 17.67 3.70 1.14
N THR A 228 16.97 2.55 1.15
CA THR A 228 16.63 1.80 -0.05
C THR A 228 15.16 1.45 -0.06
N GLN A 229 14.39 2.15 -0.85
CA GLN A 229 13.00 1.86 -1.19
C GLN A 229 12.96 1.50 -2.66
N PHE A 230 12.32 0.38 -2.98
CA PHE A 230 12.19 -0.08 -4.35
C PHE A 230 10.71 -0.38 -4.66
N GLN A 231 10.34 -0.24 -5.91
CA GLN A 231 8.98 -0.50 -6.38
C GLN A 231 9.03 -1.59 -7.44
N VAL A 232 8.12 -2.55 -7.34
CA VAL A 232 7.97 -3.65 -8.30
C VAL A 232 6.57 -3.58 -8.89
N TYR A 233 6.48 -3.25 -10.17
CA TYR A 233 5.21 -3.01 -10.83
C TYR A 233 5.37 -3.08 -12.35
N ASP A 234 4.33 -3.49 -13.09
CA ASP A 234 4.28 -3.37 -14.54
C ASP A 234 3.98 -1.91 -14.93
N TYR A 235 5.04 -1.10 -15.14
CA TYR A 235 4.92 0.33 -15.44
C TYR A 235 4.62 0.62 -16.91
N ASP A 236 5.00 -0.23 -17.84
CA ASP A 236 4.81 0.03 -19.28
C ASP A 236 3.68 -0.78 -19.92
N GLY A 237 3.10 -1.73 -19.19
CA GLY A 237 1.92 -2.49 -19.59
C GLY A 237 2.25 -3.64 -20.54
N ASP A 238 3.45 -4.21 -20.44
CA ASP A 238 3.88 -5.32 -21.29
C ASP A 238 3.57 -6.70 -20.65
N GLY A 239 3.01 -6.72 -19.43
CA GLY A 239 2.67 -7.92 -18.67
C GLY A 239 3.82 -8.44 -17.82
N ARG A 240 4.91 -7.69 -17.65
CA ARG A 240 6.03 -7.99 -16.78
C ARG A 240 6.35 -6.82 -15.88
N ALA A 241 6.59 -7.10 -14.61
CA ALA A 241 6.94 -6.05 -13.67
C ALA A 241 8.39 -5.59 -13.85
N GLU A 242 8.60 -4.28 -13.83
CA GLU A 242 9.90 -3.64 -13.67
C GLU A 242 10.26 -3.46 -12.21
N VAL A 243 11.54 -3.16 -11.95
CA VAL A 243 12.05 -2.78 -10.64
C VAL A 243 12.66 -1.39 -10.70
N ALA A 244 12.06 -0.45 -9.97
CA ALA A 244 12.56 0.92 -9.83
C ALA A 244 13.24 1.12 -8.49
N VAL A 245 14.48 1.63 -8.48
CA VAL A 245 15.22 1.90 -7.25
C VAL A 245 16.24 3.02 -7.43
N LYS A 246 16.57 3.72 -6.34
CA LYS A 246 17.69 4.66 -6.27
C LYS A 246 19.01 3.90 -6.40
N THR A 247 19.86 4.34 -7.34
CA THR A 247 21.22 3.82 -7.57
C THR A 247 22.27 4.93 -7.44
N ALA A 248 23.55 4.57 -7.48
CA ALA A 248 24.66 5.50 -7.40
C ALA A 248 25.86 4.94 -8.21
N ASP A 249 26.98 5.67 -8.21
CA ASP A 249 28.24 5.17 -8.76
C ASP A 249 28.61 3.81 -8.15
N GLY A 250 28.94 2.85 -9.02
CA GLY A 250 29.36 1.51 -8.61
C GLY A 250 28.21 0.55 -8.30
N SER A 251 26.95 0.92 -8.51
CA SER A 251 25.84 -0.05 -8.54
C SER A 251 26.02 -0.99 -9.75
N VAL A 252 25.74 -2.28 -9.55
CA VAL A 252 25.92 -3.34 -10.56
C VAL A 252 24.56 -3.98 -10.83
N ASP A 253 24.15 -3.97 -12.09
CA ASP A 253 22.87 -4.55 -12.52
C ASP A 253 22.90 -6.09 -12.58
N GLY A 254 21.76 -6.73 -12.83
CA GLY A 254 21.60 -8.18 -12.88
C GLY A 254 22.43 -8.88 -13.97
N THR A 255 22.96 -8.13 -14.95
CA THR A 255 23.83 -8.63 -16.03
C THR A 255 25.31 -8.38 -15.77
N GLY A 256 25.66 -7.72 -14.65
CA GLY A 256 27.04 -7.36 -14.30
C GLY A 256 27.50 -6.00 -14.83
N LYS A 257 26.62 -5.20 -15.43
CA LYS A 257 26.95 -3.87 -15.92
C LYS A 257 26.97 -2.86 -14.77
N VAL A 258 28.03 -2.04 -14.71
CA VAL A 258 28.17 -1.01 -13.69
C VAL A 258 27.44 0.26 -14.11
N ILE A 259 26.71 0.87 -13.18
CA ILE A 259 26.07 2.18 -13.29
C ILE A 259 27.05 3.22 -12.78
N GLY A 260 27.28 4.28 -13.54
CA GLY A 260 28.21 5.35 -13.18
C GLY A 260 29.67 4.88 -13.10
N SER A 261 30.41 5.38 -12.13
CA SER A 261 31.84 5.08 -11.93
C SER A 261 32.05 3.87 -11.02
N ALA A 262 32.70 2.81 -11.53
CA ALA A 262 33.03 1.60 -10.76
C ALA A 262 34.00 1.85 -9.58
N SER A 263 34.87 2.85 -9.70
CA SER A 263 35.95 3.12 -8.73
C SER A 263 35.60 4.18 -7.71
N ALA A 264 34.53 4.95 -7.91
CA ALA A 264 34.15 6.04 -7.02
C ALA A 264 33.76 5.52 -5.61
N ASP A 265 34.21 6.27 -4.61
CA ASP A 265 33.82 6.07 -3.19
C ASP A 265 33.50 7.45 -2.59
N HIS A 266 32.21 7.69 -2.36
CA HIS A 266 31.70 8.94 -1.86
C HIS A 266 31.44 8.92 -0.34
N ARG A 267 31.78 7.82 0.34
CA ARG A 267 31.62 7.68 1.79
C ARG A 267 32.63 8.59 2.50
N ASN A 268 32.17 9.38 3.47
CA ASN A 268 33.05 10.11 4.36
C ASN A 268 33.62 9.20 5.48
N SER A 269 34.50 9.72 6.32
CA SER A 269 35.10 8.95 7.43
C SER A 269 34.12 8.45 8.49
N SER A 270 32.90 8.98 8.52
CA SER A 270 31.80 8.52 9.38
C SER A 270 30.84 7.57 8.67
N GLY A 271 31.14 7.16 7.43
CA GLY A 271 30.33 6.23 6.66
C GLY A 271 29.09 6.83 5.97
N TYR A 272 28.85 8.15 6.09
CA TYR A 272 27.78 8.84 5.38
C TYR A 272 28.17 9.18 3.93
N ILE A 273 27.14 9.29 3.05
CA ILE A 273 27.30 9.61 1.63
C ILE A 273 26.65 10.97 1.37
N LEU A 274 27.42 12.05 1.60
CA LEU A 274 26.92 13.43 1.52
C LEU A 274 27.28 14.15 0.21
N SER A 275 27.91 13.44 -0.70
CA SER A 275 28.33 13.95 -2.02
C SER A 275 28.26 12.82 -3.07
N GLY A 276 28.58 13.15 -4.31
CA GLY A 276 28.50 12.21 -5.45
C GLY A 276 27.13 12.22 -6.11
N PRO A 277 27.05 11.63 -7.30
CA PRO A 277 25.82 11.54 -8.06
C PRO A 277 24.85 10.53 -7.42
N GLU A 278 23.57 10.80 -7.61
CA GLU A 278 22.47 9.90 -7.26
C GLU A 278 21.63 9.69 -8.51
N TYR A 279 21.22 8.46 -8.76
CA TYR A 279 20.44 8.10 -9.94
C TYR A 279 19.14 7.40 -9.54
N LEU A 280 18.16 7.46 -10.42
CA LEU A 280 16.98 6.60 -10.47
C LEU A 280 17.15 5.66 -11.64
N THR A 281 17.09 4.35 -11.40
CA THR A 281 17.24 3.32 -12.43
C THR A 281 16.00 2.45 -12.48
N MET A 282 15.52 2.18 -13.69
CA MET A 282 14.54 1.14 -14.00
C MET A 282 15.26 -0.11 -14.46
N PHE A 283 14.96 -1.24 -13.86
CA PHE A 283 15.51 -2.54 -14.19
C PHE A 283 14.44 -3.45 -14.79
N ASN A 284 14.83 -4.22 -15.78
CA ASN A 284 13.98 -5.25 -16.37
C ASN A 284 13.73 -6.38 -15.37
N GLY A 285 12.48 -6.73 -15.14
CA GLY A 285 12.09 -7.74 -14.15
C GLY A 285 12.66 -9.12 -14.42
N LEU A 286 12.69 -9.57 -15.66
CA LEU A 286 13.20 -10.90 -16.01
C LEU A 286 14.72 -11.03 -15.87
N THR A 287 15.48 -9.98 -16.20
CA THR A 287 16.95 -10.06 -16.34
C THR A 287 17.72 -9.25 -15.31
N GLY A 288 17.08 -8.33 -14.61
CA GLY A 288 17.73 -7.34 -13.76
C GLY A 288 18.61 -6.33 -14.50
N ALA A 289 18.55 -6.29 -15.84
CA ALA A 289 19.32 -5.34 -16.66
C ALA A 289 18.81 -3.91 -16.47
N ALA A 290 19.73 -2.95 -16.35
CA ALA A 290 19.37 -1.54 -16.32
C ALA A 290 18.81 -1.11 -17.69
N MET A 291 17.53 -0.75 -17.73
CA MET A 291 16.81 -0.29 -18.93
C MET A 291 16.97 1.22 -19.15
N GLY A 292 16.92 2.00 -18.09
CA GLY A 292 17.07 3.46 -18.12
C GLY A 292 17.55 4.01 -16.78
N THR A 293 18.41 5.02 -16.85
CA THR A 293 18.95 5.70 -15.66
C THR A 293 18.90 7.20 -15.89
N VAL A 294 18.36 7.92 -14.90
CA VAL A 294 18.29 9.39 -14.88
C VAL A 294 18.82 9.91 -13.55
N ASP A 295 19.10 11.22 -13.47
CA ASP A 295 19.45 11.85 -12.20
C ASP A 295 18.29 11.70 -11.20
N TYR A 296 18.63 11.36 -9.96
CA TYR A 296 17.63 11.18 -8.92
C TYR A 296 16.98 12.51 -8.53
N VAL A 297 15.68 12.56 -8.64
CA VAL A 297 14.85 13.63 -8.07
C VAL A 297 13.85 12.96 -7.13
N PRO A 298 13.83 13.40 -5.86
CA PRO A 298 14.35 14.64 -5.24
C PRO A 298 15.87 14.65 -5.03
N ALA A 299 16.56 15.62 -5.60
CA ALA A 299 18.02 15.75 -5.49
C ALA A 299 18.47 16.08 -4.06
N ARG A 300 19.68 15.61 -3.66
CA ARG A 300 20.29 15.90 -2.35
C ARG A 300 20.40 17.41 -2.10
N GLY A 301 20.92 18.15 -3.07
CA GLY A 301 21.19 19.57 -2.91
C GLY A 301 22.11 19.86 -1.72
N THR A 302 21.85 20.94 -1.00
CA THR A 302 22.57 21.29 0.23
C THR A 302 22.07 20.45 1.39
N VAL A 303 22.94 19.65 2.01
CA VAL A 303 22.59 18.71 3.10
C VAL A 303 21.84 19.39 4.24
N SER A 304 22.33 20.57 4.67
CA SER A 304 21.70 21.31 5.78
C SER A 304 20.29 21.83 5.48
N SER A 305 19.88 21.90 4.23
CA SER A 305 18.50 22.29 3.88
C SER A 305 17.43 21.25 4.26
N TRP A 306 17.87 20.07 4.70
CA TRP A 306 17.00 18.97 5.15
C TRP A 306 16.84 18.91 6.67
N GLY A 307 17.49 19.85 7.43
CA GLY A 307 17.32 19.98 8.88
C GLY A 307 18.52 19.59 9.73
N ASP A 308 19.54 18.95 9.14
CA ASP A 308 20.85 18.72 9.76
C ASP A 308 21.98 18.73 8.72
N SER A 309 23.24 18.71 9.18
CA SER A 309 24.40 18.77 8.29
C SER A 309 25.22 17.47 8.27
N TYR A 310 24.82 16.44 9.03
CA TYR A 310 25.60 15.21 9.16
C TYR A 310 25.01 14.01 8.40
N GLY A 311 23.79 14.11 7.89
CA GLY A 311 23.23 13.10 6.99
C GLY A 311 22.06 12.28 7.55
N ASN A 312 21.52 12.61 8.73
CA ASN A 312 20.35 11.92 9.26
C ASN A 312 19.08 12.24 8.44
N ARG A 313 18.84 13.53 8.17
CA ARG A 313 17.59 14.00 7.56
C ARG A 313 17.58 13.90 6.03
N VAL A 314 18.73 14.12 5.40
CA VAL A 314 18.84 14.16 3.93
C VAL A 314 18.64 12.80 3.27
N ASP A 315 18.98 11.70 3.93
CA ASP A 315 18.93 10.35 3.35
C ASP A 315 17.72 9.52 3.87
N ARG A 316 16.61 10.20 4.07
CA ARG A 316 15.32 9.61 4.42
C ARG A 316 14.44 9.54 3.17
N PHE A 317 14.31 8.34 2.58
CA PHE A 317 13.64 8.12 1.30
C PHE A 317 12.35 7.33 1.48
N LEU A 318 11.35 7.65 0.66
CA LEU A 318 10.15 6.84 0.45
C LEU A 318 9.92 6.65 -1.04
N ALA A 319 9.12 5.65 -1.39
CA ALA A 319 8.69 5.39 -2.76
C ALA A 319 7.25 4.85 -2.78
N GLY A 320 6.59 4.98 -3.91
CA GLY A 320 5.25 4.47 -4.14
C GLY A 320 4.94 4.33 -5.63
N THR A 321 3.80 3.74 -5.92
CA THR A 321 3.21 3.64 -7.25
C THR A 321 1.82 4.25 -7.20
N ALA A 322 1.42 5.06 -8.20
CA ALA A 322 0.17 5.81 -8.21
C ALA A 322 -0.43 5.92 -9.62
N TYR A 323 -1.74 5.88 -9.74
CA TYR A 323 -2.45 6.05 -11.02
C TYR A 323 -2.81 7.53 -11.26
N LEU A 324 -1.79 8.36 -11.48
CA LEU A 324 -1.92 9.81 -11.63
C LEU A 324 -2.63 10.26 -12.92
N ASP A 325 -2.84 9.37 -13.87
CA ASP A 325 -3.66 9.62 -15.06
C ASP A 325 -5.01 8.86 -15.02
N GLY A 326 -5.28 8.17 -13.91
CA GLY A 326 -6.47 7.36 -13.69
C GLY A 326 -6.48 6.01 -14.40
N SER A 327 -5.45 5.68 -15.20
CA SER A 327 -5.44 4.47 -16.01
C SER A 327 -4.15 3.66 -15.92
N ARG A 328 -2.99 4.31 -15.80
CA ARG A 328 -1.67 3.66 -15.84
C ARG A 328 -0.83 4.04 -14.63
N PRO A 329 0.01 3.11 -14.12
CA PRO A 329 0.85 3.38 -12.98
C PRO A 329 1.96 4.39 -13.30
N SER A 330 2.23 5.28 -12.35
CA SER A 330 3.37 6.20 -12.30
C SER A 330 4.19 5.91 -11.06
N LEU A 331 5.49 6.13 -11.12
CA LEU A 331 6.43 5.93 -10.02
C LEU A 331 6.52 7.20 -9.17
N ILE A 332 6.45 7.05 -7.86
CA ILE A 332 6.63 8.12 -6.87
C ILE A 332 7.95 7.91 -6.14
N MET A 333 8.80 8.94 -6.11
CA MET A 333 10.02 8.99 -5.31
C MET A 333 10.00 10.19 -4.38
N ALA A 334 10.26 9.96 -3.09
CA ALA A 334 10.22 11.00 -2.07
C ALA A 334 11.52 11.03 -1.24
N ARG A 335 11.85 12.21 -0.73
CA ARG A 335 12.98 12.46 0.18
C ARG A 335 12.58 13.45 1.26
N GLY A 336 12.93 13.13 2.51
CA GLY A 336 12.70 13.96 3.68
C GLY A 336 11.26 13.90 4.20
N TYR A 337 11.10 14.04 5.51
CA TYR A 337 9.78 14.07 6.16
C TYR A 337 9.77 14.79 7.51
N TYR A 338 10.92 15.02 8.16
CA TYR A 338 11.00 15.72 9.46
C TYR A 338 10.93 17.24 9.34
N THR A 339 11.37 17.78 8.20
CA THR A 339 11.36 19.21 7.88
C THR A 339 10.93 19.39 6.45
N ARG A 340 11.87 19.65 5.52
CA ARG A 340 11.59 19.64 4.09
C ARG A 340 11.17 18.25 3.64
N SER A 341 10.11 18.19 2.84
CA SER A 341 9.66 17.00 2.13
C SER A 341 9.57 17.31 0.65
N VAL A 342 10.09 16.41 -0.18
CA VAL A 342 10.02 16.55 -1.64
C VAL A 342 9.52 15.23 -2.22
N VAL A 343 8.50 15.31 -3.08
CA VAL A 343 7.90 14.19 -3.79
C VAL A 343 8.02 14.44 -5.29
N ALA A 344 8.49 13.45 -6.03
CA ALA A 344 8.61 13.52 -7.49
C ALA A 344 7.85 12.36 -8.13
N ALA A 345 7.05 12.65 -9.15
CA ALA A 345 6.34 11.67 -9.94
C ALA A 345 6.97 11.47 -11.31
N TRP A 346 7.03 10.20 -11.74
CA TRP A 346 7.66 9.78 -12.97
C TRP A 346 6.78 8.80 -13.73
N ASP A 347 6.70 8.95 -15.03
CA ASP A 347 6.20 7.92 -15.93
C ASP A 347 7.36 7.12 -16.52
N TRP A 348 7.17 5.81 -16.61
CA TRP A 348 8.00 4.94 -17.41
C TRP A 348 7.19 4.50 -18.63
N ARG A 349 7.52 5.02 -19.81
CA ARG A 349 6.80 4.76 -21.05
C ARG A 349 7.79 4.63 -22.21
N GLY A 350 7.60 3.62 -23.05
CA GLY A 350 8.43 3.42 -24.23
C GLY A 350 9.93 3.28 -23.91
N GLY A 351 10.28 2.73 -22.76
CA GLY A 351 11.65 2.54 -22.31
C GLY A 351 12.35 3.80 -21.79
N ALA A 352 11.60 4.83 -21.39
CA ALA A 352 12.18 6.09 -20.91
C ALA A 352 11.40 6.67 -19.72
N PHE A 353 12.14 7.30 -18.81
CA PHE A 353 11.57 8.11 -17.73
C PHE A 353 11.12 9.48 -18.24
N THR A 354 9.93 9.89 -17.85
CA THR A 354 9.42 11.26 -17.99
C THR A 354 8.95 11.76 -16.64
N ARG A 355 9.56 12.84 -16.13
CA ARG A 355 9.10 13.43 -14.87
C ARG A 355 7.81 14.23 -15.11
N ARG A 356 6.73 13.87 -14.38
CA ARG A 356 5.44 14.57 -14.45
C ARG A 356 5.48 15.88 -13.69
N TRP A 357 5.87 15.79 -12.41
CA TRP A 357 5.92 16.95 -11.50
C TRP A 357 6.89 16.71 -10.35
N THR A 358 7.14 17.75 -9.58
CA THR A 358 7.85 17.70 -8.31
C THR A 358 7.16 18.64 -7.32
N PHE A 359 6.68 18.09 -6.22
CA PHE A 359 6.21 18.83 -5.05
C PHE A 359 7.37 19.04 -4.09
N ASP A 360 7.52 20.26 -3.57
CA ASP A 360 8.57 20.63 -2.59
C ASP A 360 7.96 21.58 -1.57
N THR A 361 8.01 21.21 -0.28
CA THR A 361 7.48 22.02 0.81
C THR A 361 8.21 23.37 0.93
N ASN A 362 9.47 23.44 0.47
CA ASN A 362 10.27 24.68 0.44
C ASN A 362 10.18 25.46 -0.88
N SER A 363 9.31 25.06 -1.81
CA SER A 363 9.05 25.86 -3.01
C SER A 363 8.42 27.22 -2.67
N SER A 364 8.55 28.21 -3.56
CA SER A 364 7.93 29.52 -3.37
C SER A 364 6.41 29.46 -3.24
N THR A 365 5.79 28.41 -3.75
CA THR A 365 4.33 28.18 -3.68
C THR A 365 3.90 27.58 -2.35
N ASN A 366 4.76 26.84 -1.63
CA ASN A 366 4.42 26.06 -0.44
C ASN A 366 5.04 26.60 0.86
N THR A 367 6.16 27.33 0.78
CA THR A 367 6.82 27.91 1.94
C THR A 367 5.86 28.73 2.81
N GLY A 368 5.85 28.45 4.12
CA GLY A 368 5.00 29.13 5.09
C GLY A 368 3.54 28.71 5.09
N LYS A 369 3.13 27.75 4.25
CA LYS A 369 1.76 27.23 4.23
C LYS A 369 1.53 26.06 5.20
N GLY A 370 2.59 25.57 5.87
CA GLY A 370 2.52 24.53 6.90
C GLY A 370 2.57 23.10 6.35
N TYR A 371 3.27 22.90 5.24
CA TYR A 371 3.53 21.57 4.68
C TYR A 371 4.86 20.97 5.14
N ASP A 372 5.82 21.80 5.57
CA ASP A 372 7.09 21.34 6.12
C ASP A 372 6.89 20.63 7.47
N GLY A 373 7.61 19.54 7.69
CA GLY A 373 7.52 18.73 8.89
C GLY A 373 6.26 17.88 9.02
N GLN A 374 5.50 17.68 7.93
CA GLN A 374 4.26 16.92 7.94
C GLN A 374 4.42 15.47 7.45
N GLY A 375 5.54 15.14 6.79
CA GLY A 375 5.76 13.81 6.25
C GLY A 375 5.91 12.74 7.33
N ASN A 376 5.63 11.49 6.97
CA ASN A 376 5.69 10.32 7.85
C ASN A 376 6.83 9.37 7.46
N HIS A 377 7.08 8.32 8.24
CA HIS A 377 7.98 7.23 7.86
C HIS A 377 7.41 6.31 6.77
N GLN A 378 6.26 6.60 6.24
CA GLN A 378 5.61 5.96 5.11
C GLN A 378 4.75 6.97 4.36
N LEU A 379 4.29 6.60 3.18
CA LEU A 379 3.24 7.28 2.43
C LEU A 379 2.12 6.28 2.10
N SER A 380 0.96 6.80 1.76
CA SER A 380 -0.14 6.02 1.19
C SER A 380 -0.58 6.65 -0.13
N VAL A 381 -1.10 5.81 -1.01
CA VAL A 381 -1.59 6.22 -2.33
C VAL A 381 -3.04 5.79 -2.45
N ALA A 382 -3.94 6.70 -2.78
CA ALA A 382 -5.36 6.42 -2.95
C ALA A 382 -6.04 7.55 -3.72
N ASP A 383 -7.14 7.25 -4.42
CA ASP A 383 -8.08 8.23 -4.97
C ASP A 383 -8.93 8.82 -3.82
N VAL A 384 -8.38 9.80 -3.10
CA VAL A 384 -9.02 10.33 -1.88
C VAL A 384 -10.11 11.35 -2.19
N ASP A 385 -10.09 11.97 -3.35
CA ASP A 385 -11.07 12.99 -3.71
C ASP A 385 -12.17 12.49 -4.65
N GLY A 386 -12.03 11.28 -5.20
CA GLY A 386 -13.03 10.60 -6.00
C GLY A 386 -13.05 11.07 -7.47
N ASP A 387 -11.93 11.58 -7.99
CA ASP A 387 -11.81 12.03 -9.38
C ASP A 387 -11.34 10.93 -10.34
N GLY A 388 -11.00 9.75 -9.79
CA GLY A 388 -10.52 8.58 -10.52
C GLY A 388 -9.00 8.50 -10.66
N LYS A 389 -8.24 9.42 -10.03
CA LYS A 389 -6.79 9.44 -10.01
C LYS A 389 -6.30 9.38 -8.55
N ASP A 390 -5.07 8.98 -8.37
CA ASP A 390 -4.54 8.78 -7.02
C ASP A 390 -3.81 10.02 -6.50
N GLU A 391 -4.01 10.34 -5.23
CA GLU A 391 -3.28 11.29 -4.43
C GLU A 391 -2.22 10.59 -3.59
N ILE A 392 -1.23 11.37 -3.14
CA ILE A 392 -0.17 10.92 -2.25
C ILE A 392 -0.44 11.48 -0.86
N VAL A 393 -0.95 10.66 0.05
CA VAL A 393 -1.10 11.01 1.46
C VAL A 393 0.25 10.77 2.15
N TYR A 394 0.89 11.86 2.60
CA TYR A 394 2.24 11.82 3.14
C TYR A 394 2.28 12.34 4.57
N GLY A 395 1.79 11.54 5.51
CA GLY A 395 1.65 11.91 6.91
C GLY A 395 0.52 12.91 7.13
N ALA A 396 0.81 14.04 7.73
CA ALA A 396 -0.17 15.08 8.03
C ALA A 396 -0.43 16.04 6.85
N MET A 397 -0.19 15.58 5.60
CA MET A 397 -0.46 16.33 4.36
C MET A 397 -0.77 15.38 3.21
N ALA A 398 -1.45 15.89 2.17
CA ALA A 398 -1.63 15.21 0.89
C ALA A 398 -1.18 16.08 -0.28
N VAL A 399 -0.72 15.39 -1.34
CA VAL A 399 -0.34 15.97 -2.64
C VAL A 399 -1.27 15.39 -3.69
N ASP A 400 -1.90 16.26 -4.46
CA ASP A 400 -2.85 15.97 -5.52
C ASP A 400 -2.16 15.28 -6.73
N ASP A 401 -2.92 14.56 -7.56
CA ASP A 401 -2.46 13.82 -8.75
C ASP A 401 -1.60 14.68 -9.70
N ASN A 402 -1.86 15.98 -9.72
CA ASN A 402 -1.16 16.97 -10.55
C ASN A 402 0.09 17.58 -9.87
N GLY A 403 0.43 17.16 -8.65
CA GLY A 403 1.58 17.65 -7.88
C GLY A 403 1.32 18.94 -7.11
N SER A 404 0.08 19.41 -7.03
CA SER A 404 -0.30 20.51 -6.16
C SER A 404 -0.48 20.03 -4.72
N ALA A 405 -0.32 20.93 -3.74
CA ALA A 405 -0.69 20.63 -2.38
C ALA A 405 -2.22 20.51 -2.26
N LEU A 406 -2.72 19.40 -1.73
CA LEU A 406 -4.16 19.20 -1.52
C LEU A 406 -4.59 19.76 -0.16
N TRP A 407 -4.05 19.23 0.92
CA TRP A 407 -4.33 19.72 2.28
C TRP A 407 -3.14 19.45 3.25
N THR A 408 -3.22 20.06 4.44
CA THR A 408 -2.36 19.77 5.60
C THR A 408 -3.15 19.93 6.89
N THR A 409 -3.01 18.97 7.80
CA THR A 409 -3.61 19.04 9.15
C THR A 409 -2.75 19.85 10.11
N ARG A 410 -1.47 20.05 9.80
CA ARG A 410 -0.45 20.69 10.66
C ARG A 410 -0.21 19.98 12.00
N ASN A 411 -0.54 18.69 12.06
CA ASN A 411 -0.27 17.89 13.26
C ASN A 411 1.17 17.40 13.34
N GLY A 412 1.90 17.43 12.22
CA GLY A 412 3.34 17.14 12.21
C GLY A 412 3.67 15.70 11.82
N HIS A 413 4.96 15.39 12.00
CA HIS A 413 5.55 14.10 11.69
C HIS A 413 5.02 12.98 12.61
N GLY A 414 5.08 11.73 12.14
CA GLY A 414 4.72 10.55 12.92
C GLY A 414 5.16 9.24 12.27
N ASP A 415 4.94 8.12 12.95
CA ASP A 415 5.49 6.81 12.60
C ASP A 415 4.53 5.89 11.83
N ALA A 416 3.22 6.07 11.96
CA ALA A 416 2.24 5.20 11.32
C ALA A 416 1.04 5.97 10.80
N GLN A 417 0.54 5.57 9.62
CA GLN A 417 -0.69 6.05 9.02
C GLN A 417 -1.37 4.92 8.25
N HIS A 418 -2.69 4.98 8.13
CA HIS A 418 -3.53 4.03 7.41
C HIS A 418 -4.57 4.81 6.63
N VAL A 419 -4.67 4.58 5.32
CA VAL A 419 -5.65 5.21 4.43
C VAL A 419 -6.51 4.13 3.79
N GLY A 420 -7.81 4.22 3.96
CA GLY A 420 -8.78 3.27 3.41
C GLY A 420 -10.21 3.68 3.73
N ASP A 421 -11.19 2.91 3.31
CA ASP A 421 -12.57 3.01 3.75
C ASP A 421 -12.68 2.41 5.17
N LEU A 422 -12.31 3.23 6.17
CA LEU A 422 -12.26 2.83 7.57
C LEU A 422 -13.62 3.02 8.27
N ASP A 423 -14.46 3.92 7.78
CA ASP A 423 -15.83 4.12 8.24
C ASP A 423 -16.85 3.86 7.11
N PRO A 424 -17.33 2.63 6.90
CA PRO A 424 -18.26 2.30 5.83
C PRO A 424 -19.64 2.99 5.97
N SER A 425 -19.87 3.72 7.05
CA SER A 425 -21.07 4.57 7.23
C SER A 425 -20.93 5.97 6.61
N ARG A 426 -19.71 6.34 6.16
CA ARG A 426 -19.40 7.61 5.48
C ARG A 426 -19.03 7.34 4.01
N PRO A 427 -19.30 8.25 3.09
CA PRO A 427 -18.74 8.20 1.74
C PRO A 427 -17.29 8.70 1.74
N GLY A 428 -16.43 8.05 0.97
CA GLY A 428 -15.02 8.40 0.82
C GLY A 428 -14.09 7.64 1.75
N LEU A 429 -12.82 8.01 1.78
CA LEU A 429 -11.79 7.36 2.55
C LEU A 429 -11.43 8.16 3.80
N GLU A 430 -10.90 7.48 4.81
CA GLU A 430 -10.35 8.07 6.02
C GLU A 430 -8.84 7.83 6.10
N GLU A 431 -8.16 8.75 6.79
CA GLU A 431 -6.81 8.55 7.28
C GLU A 431 -6.80 8.43 8.80
N PHE A 432 -6.25 7.35 9.32
CA PHE A 432 -5.85 7.22 10.73
C PHE A 432 -4.34 7.43 10.83
N LYS A 433 -3.90 8.26 11.79
CA LYS A 433 -2.48 8.57 11.99
C LYS A 433 -2.12 8.70 13.47
N VAL A 434 -0.86 8.41 13.77
CA VAL A 434 -0.21 8.69 15.08
C VAL A 434 0.91 9.70 14.91
N ASP A 435 1.12 10.55 15.94
CA ASP A 435 2.08 11.65 15.93
C ASP A 435 3.17 11.49 17.00
N GLU A 436 4.37 12.03 16.71
CA GLU A 436 5.51 12.07 17.64
C GLU A 436 5.52 13.34 18.51
N ASP A 437 4.92 14.43 18.04
CA ASP A 437 4.96 15.73 18.71
C ASP A 437 4.08 15.73 19.96
N SER A 438 4.71 15.80 21.13
CA SER A 438 4.04 15.83 22.42
C SER A 438 3.12 17.05 22.65
N SER A 439 3.14 18.03 21.79
CA SER A 439 2.24 19.19 21.80
C SER A 439 1.00 19.01 20.92
N LYS A 440 0.93 17.93 20.17
CA LYS A 440 -0.13 17.63 19.19
C LYS A 440 -1.02 16.47 19.68
N PRO A 441 -2.20 16.26 19.05
CA PRO A 441 -2.97 15.04 19.27
C PRO A 441 -2.10 13.80 19.06
N SER A 442 -2.17 12.84 19.99
CA SER A 442 -1.33 11.63 19.90
C SER A 442 -1.75 10.69 18.76
N SER A 443 -3.04 10.64 18.45
CA SER A 443 -3.59 9.98 17.26
C SER A 443 -4.88 10.67 16.82
N TRP A 444 -5.21 10.54 15.56
CA TRP A 444 -6.39 11.16 14.97
C TRP A 444 -6.88 10.40 13.74
N MET A 445 -8.14 10.63 13.40
CA MET A 445 -8.73 10.23 12.13
C MET A 445 -9.22 11.48 11.39
N ALA A 446 -8.95 11.53 10.10
CA ALA A 446 -9.38 12.61 9.22
C ALA A 446 -10.13 12.08 8.02
N ASP A 447 -10.96 12.92 7.44
CA ASP A 447 -11.48 12.77 6.08
C ASP A 447 -10.31 12.89 5.10
N ALA A 448 -10.02 11.83 4.35
CA ALA A 448 -8.82 11.77 3.51
C ALA A 448 -8.87 12.73 2.31
N LYS A 449 -10.08 13.14 1.87
CA LYS A 449 -10.27 14.12 0.80
C LYS A 449 -9.86 15.53 1.22
N THR A 450 -10.13 15.90 2.47
CA THR A 450 -10.06 17.31 2.91
C THR A 450 -9.04 17.56 4.01
N GLY A 451 -8.53 16.51 4.67
CA GLY A 451 -7.72 16.62 5.87
C GLY A 451 -8.50 17.10 7.10
N GLN A 452 -9.82 17.16 7.03
CA GLN A 452 -10.66 17.55 8.17
C GLN A 452 -10.58 16.50 9.27
N ILE A 453 -10.10 16.88 10.45
CA ILE A 453 -10.06 15.98 11.61
C ILE A 453 -11.50 15.61 12.04
N LEU A 454 -11.80 14.32 12.03
CA LEU A 454 -13.07 13.75 12.46
C LEU A 454 -13.08 13.54 13.96
N TRP A 455 -12.01 13.00 14.50
CA TRP A 455 -11.75 12.90 15.92
C TRP A 455 -10.24 12.86 16.21
N SER A 456 -9.86 13.13 17.46
CA SER A 456 -8.48 13.04 17.89
C SER A 456 -8.40 12.65 19.38
N THR A 457 -7.25 12.12 19.80
CA THR A 457 -6.94 11.83 21.19
C THR A 457 -6.10 12.96 21.80
N PRO A 458 -6.10 13.12 23.15
CA PRO A 458 -5.19 14.05 23.80
C PRO A 458 -3.72 13.75 23.44
N ALA A 459 -2.88 14.76 23.55
CA ALA A 459 -1.44 14.61 23.44
C ALA A 459 -0.91 13.63 24.52
N ALA A 460 -0.08 12.66 24.11
CA ALA A 460 0.44 11.62 25.02
C ALA A 460 1.95 11.35 24.81
N GLY A 461 2.67 12.29 24.19
CA GLY A 461 4.08 12.14 23.85
C GLY A 461 4.28 11.41 22.53
N ASP A 462 5.49 10.91 22.31
CA ASP A 462 5.86 10.13 21.12
C ASP A 462 5.00 8.85 21.03
N ASN A 463 4.19 8.76 19.97
CA ASN A 463 3.30 7.63 19.71
C ASN A 463 3.83 6.85 18.49
N GLY A 464 4.93 6.13 18.70
CA GLY A 464 5.69 5.48 17.64
C GLY A 464 5.00 4.30 16.95
N ARG A 465 3.77 3.95 17.32
CA ARG A 465 3.01 2.82 16.78
C ARG A 465 1.52 3.09 16.80
N GLY A 466 0.84 2.68 15.75
CA GLY A 466 -0.62 2.69 15.67
C GLY A 466 -1.10 1.94 14.45
N VAL A 467 -2.29 1.39 14.52
CA VAL A 467 -2.89 0.61 13.45
C VAL A 467 -4.41 0.80 13.44
N SER A 468 -5.01 0.70 12.25
CA SER A 468 -6.45 0.74 12.03
C SER A 468 -6.87 -0.39 11.10
N GLY A 469 -7.95 -1.07 11.44
CA GLY A 469 -8.59 -2.13 10.67
C GLY A 469 -9.70 -2.78 11.45
N ASP A 470 -10.67 -3.38 10.77
CA ASP A 470 -11.79 -4.08 11.41
C ASP A 470 -11.28 -5.39 12.02
N ILE A 471 -11.11 -5.43 13.35
CA ILE A 471 -10.63 -6.59 14.11
C ILE A 471 -11.70 -7.22 15.00
N TRP A 472 -12.89 -6.62 15.08
CA TRP A 472 -13.92 -7.07 15.99
C TRP A 472 -15.35 -6.88 15.45
N ALA A 473 -16.02 -7.96 15.11
CA ALA A 473 -17.38 -7.97 14.57
C ALA A 473 -18.45 -7.32 15.49
N GLY A 474 -18.09 -6.94 16.71
CA GLY A 474 -19.00 -6.25 17.64
C GLY A 474 -19.14 -4.75 17.42
N SER A 475 -18.34 -4.16 16.52
CA SER A 475 -18.38 -2.74 16.16
C SER A 475 -18.28 -2.62 14.63
N PRO A 476 -19.14 -1.85 13.96
CA PRO A 476 -19.04 -1.64 12.51
C PRO A 476 -17.86 -0.74 12.13
N GLY A 477 -17.12 -1.14 11.09
CA GLY A 477 -15.97 -0.42 10.54
C GLY A 477 -14.68 -0.69 11.29
N ALA A 478 -13.62 -0.01 10.91
CA ALA A 478 -12.28 -0.27 11.41
C ALA A 478 -12.06 0.23 12.84
N GLU A 479 -11.58 -0.63 13.71
CA GLU A 479 -11.04 -0.21 15.00
C GLU A 479 -9.67 0.43 14.84
N SER A 480 -9.40 1.44 15.69
CA SER A 480 -8.11 2.14 15.74
C SER A 480 -7.54 2.12 17.15
N TRP A 481 -6.24 1.84 17.28
CA TRP A 481 -5.51 1.90 18.55
C TRP A 481 -4.03 2.23 18.33
N SER A 482 -3.35 2.63 19.40
CA SER A 482 -1.96 3.03 19.32
C SER A 482 -1.18 2.69 20.59
N SER A 483 0.15 2.77 20.52
CA SER A 483 1.01 2.43 21.67
C SER A 483 0.80 3.37 22.86
N ALA A 484 0.67 4.67 22.64
CA ALA A 484 0.63 5.68 23.70
C ALA A 484 -0.78 5.92 24.28
N VAL A 485 -1.85 5.55 23.55
CA VAL A 485 -3.23 5.83 23.99
C VAL A 485 -3.95 4.55 24.40
N SER A 486 -4.75 4.62 25.47
CA SER A 486 -5.52 3.48 25.97
C SER A 486 -6.80 3.24 25.17
N GLY A 487 -7.23 1.97 25.16
CA GLY A 487 -8.47 1.51 24.54
C GLY A 487 -8.40 1.39 23.02
N VAL A 488 -9.41 0.73 22.49
CA VAL A 488 -9.69 0.54 21.06
C VAL A 488 -10.87 1.42 20.70
N ARG A 489 -10.80 2.13 19.58
CA ARG A 489 -11.81 3.12 19.16
C ARG A 489 -12.47 2.68 17.86
N ASP A 490 -13.77 2.91 17.77
CA ASP A 490 -14.51 2.80 16.52
C ASP A 490 -14.12 3.94 15.54
N PRO A 491 -14.58 3.92 14.29
CA PRO A 491 -14.29 4.97 13.31
C PRO A 491 -14.75 6.38 13.71
N LYS A 492 -15.63 6.49 14.70
CA LYS A 492 -16.16 7.76 15.24
C LYS A 492 -15.39 8.26 16.47
N GLY A 493 -14.32 7.54 16.87
CA GLY A 493 -13.48 7.88 18.00
C GLY A 493 -14.00 7.42 19.35
N THR A 494 -15.13 6.69 19.41
CA THR A 494 -15.70 6.15 20.64
C THR A 494 -14.87 4.96 21.11
N VAL A 495 -14.53 4.90 22.39
CA VAL A 495 -13.85 3.74 22.96
C VAL A 495 -14.83 2.57 23.05
N VAL A 496 -14.64 1.55 22.22
CA VAL A 496 -15.49 0.35 22.16
C VAL A 496 -14.93 -0.79 23.01
N SER A 497 -13.64 -0.76 23.32
CA SER A 497 -13.00 -1.69 24.26
C SER A 497 -11.92 -0.98 25.07
N SER A 498 -11.90 -1.20 26.39
CA SER A 498 -10.82 -0.73 27.26
C SER A 498 -9.54 -1.54 27.09
N ARG A 499 -9.67 -2.81 26.66
CA ARG A 499 -8.55 -3.66 26.31
C ARG A 499 -8.12 -3.38 24.87
N LYS A 500 -6.88 -2.98 24.68
CA LYS A 500 -6.26 -2.92 23.36
C LYS A 500 -5.33 -4.11 23.13
N PRO A 501 -5.13 -4.54 21.87
CA PRO A 501 -4.10 -5.53 21.54
C PRO A 501 -2.71 -5.07 21.99
N SER A 502 -1.83 -6.01 22.29
CA SER A 502 -0.39 -5.72 22.47
C SER A 502 0.29 -5.39 21.14
N SER A 503 -0.14 -6.02 20.06
CA SER A 503 0.25 -5.69 18.69
C SER A 503 -0.26 -4.31 18.28
N THR A 504 0.60 -3.53 17.62
CA THR A 504 0.28 -2.17 17.12
C THR A 504 0.90 -1.91 15.74
N ASN A 505 1.24 -2.97 14.99
CA ASN A 505 1.97 -2.84 13.72
C ASN A 505 1.20 -3.33 12.51
N PHE A 506 0.79 -4.61 12.49
CA PHE A 506 0.29 -5.26 11.29
C PHE A 506 -1.03 -5.98 11.53
N LEU A 507 -1.77 -6.16 10.45
CA LEU A 507 -3.02 -6.91 10.36
C LEU A 507 -2.99 -7.79 9.11
N ALA A 508 -3.76 -8.89 9.13
CA ALA A 508 -3.98 -9.73 7.96
C ALA A 508 -5.40 -10.30 7.98
N TRP A 509 -6.03 -10.49 6.81
CA TRP A 509 -7.21 -11.35 6.69
C TRP A 509 -6.74 -12.80 6.66
N TRP A 510 -7.02 -13.53 7.73
CA TRP A 510 -6.46 -14.87 7.90
C TRP A 510 -7.51 -15.97 8.08
N ASP A 511 -8.48 -15.81 8.96
CA ASP A 511 -9.47 -16.85 9.22
C ASP A 511 -10.66 -16.85 8.24
N GLY A 512 -11.78 -17.50 8.57
CA GLY A 512 -12.91 -17.66 7.68
C GLY A 512 -13.89 -16.49 7.62
N ASP A 513 -13.75 -15.51 8.51
CA ASP A 513 -14.60 -14.31 8.53
C ASP A 513 -13.95 -13.11 7.82
N THR A 514 -14.57 -11.94 7.88
CA THR A 514 -14.12 -10.73 7.18
C THR A 514 -13.40 -9.75 8.09
N THR A 515 -13.24 -10.05 9.39
CA THR A 515 -12.41 -9.24 10.28
C THR A 515 -10.93 -9.60 10.16
N ARG A 516 -10.06 -8.64 10.41
CA ARG A 516 -8.59 -8.86 10.30
C ARG A 516 -8.02 -9.40 11.61
N GLU A 517 -7.02 -10.25 11.50
CA GLU A 517 -6.23 -10.74 12.61
C GLU A 517 -5.02 -9.85 12.86
N LEU A 518 -4.57 -9.87 14.13
CA LEU A 518 -3.35 -9.21 14.59
C LEU A 518 -2.13 -9.98 14.11
N LEU A 519 -1.30 -9.35 13.30
CA LEU A 519 -0.03 -9.90 12.84
C LEU A 519 1.12 -9.19 13.54
N ASP A 520 1.90 -9.90 14.35
CA ASP A 520 3.03 -9.33 15.08
C ASP A 520 4.15 -10.35 15.27
N GLY A 521 5.41 -9.92 15.11
CA GLY A 521 6.55 -10.82 15.19
C GLY A 521 6.41 -11.98 14.21
N THR A 522 6.25 -13.19 14.74
CA THR A 522 6.11 -14.42 13.95
C THR A 522 4.81 -15.16 14.27
N HIS A 523 3.74 -14.43 14.56
CA HIS A 523 2.45 -15.03 14.91
C HIS A 523 1.26 -14.21 14.43
N ILE A 524 0.11 -14.87 14.36
CA ILE A 524 -1.19 -14.30 14.03
C ILE A 524 -2.17 -14.63 15.15
N ASP A 525 -2.89 -13.62 15.63
CA ASP A 525 -3.87 -13.75 16.71
C ASP A 525 -5.22 -13.13 16.32
N LYS A 526 -6.31 -13.80 16.67
CA LYS A 526 -7.67 -13.23 16.61
C LYS A 526 -7.89 -12.36 17.84
N TYR A 527 -8.30 -11.11 17.62
CA TYR A 527 -8.63 -10.21 18.72
C TYR A 527 -9.89 -10.67 19.46
N GLY A 528 -9.89 -10.53 20.77
CA GLY A 528 -11.06 -10.68 21.62
C GLY A 528 -11.03 -9.67 22.76
N THR A 529 -12.17 -9.13 23.15
CA THR A 529 -12.27 -8.11 24.22
C THR A 529 -11.80 -8.59 25.59
N SER A 530 -11.73 -9.91 25.80
CA SER A 530 -11.22 -10.54 27.03
C SER A 530 -9.84 -11.17 26.90
N GLY A 531 -9.31 -11.32 25.68
CA GLY A 531 -8.01 -11.95 25.38
C GLY A 531 -7.94 -12.34 23.92
N ASP A 532 -6.72 -12.40 23.37
CA ASP A 532 -6.47 -12.81 21.99
C ASP A 532 -6.36 -14.32 21.89
N THR A 533 -6.78 -14.88 20.75
CA THR A 533 -6.68 -16.30 20.45
C THR A 533 -5.64 -16.54 19.38
N ARG A 534 -4.61 -17.35 19.69
CA ARG A 534 -3.55 -17.72 18.75
C ARG A 534 -4.12 -18.50 17.58
N GLN A 535 -3.92 -18.01 16.34
CA GLN A 535 -4.29 -18.68 15.09
C GLN A 535 -3.07 -19.34 14.43
N LEU A 536 -1.91 -18.68 14.49
CA LEU A 536 -0.67 -19.19 13.92
C LEU A 536 0.53 -18.81 14.81
N THR A 537 1.44 -19.75 15.01
CA THR A 537 2.82 -19.49 15.43
C THR A 537 3.74 -20.04 14.37
N ALA A 538 4.40 -19.18 13.61
CA ALA A 538 5.29 -19.57 12.54
C ALA A 538 6.59 -20.13 13.12
N ALA A 539 7.00 -21.33 12.66
CA ALA A 539 8.14 -22.04 13.19
C ALA A 539 9.42 -21.74 12.41
N SER A 540 10.56 -21.60 13.13
CA SER A 540 11.90 -21.45 12.54
C SER A 540 12.04 -20.26 11.58
N VAL A 541 11.35 -19.17 11.85
CA VAL A 541 11.40 -17.91 11.11
C VAL A 541 11.75 -16.76 12.05
N HIS A 542 12.07 -15.61 11.51
CA HIS A 542 12.24 -14.37 12.26
C HIS A 542 11.46 -13.21 11.60
N SER A 543 11.08 -12.22 12.41
CA SER A 543 10.55 -10.95 11.92
C SER A 543 11.67 -9.99 11.58
N ASN A 544 11.35 -8.99 10.74
CA ASN A 544 12.26 -7.96 10.29
C ASN A 544 12.15 -6.66 11.11
N ASN A 545 13.04 -5.71 10.86
CA ASN A 545 12.96 -4.32 11.30
C ASN A 545 12.93 -4.15 12.84
N GLY A 546 13.59 -5.05 13.57
CA GLY A 546 13.80 -4.96 15.02
C GLY A 546 12.47 -4.87 15.78
N THR A 547 12.28 -3.80 16.56
CA THR A 547 11.07 -3.61 17.37
C THR A 547 9.80 -3.34 16.56
N LYS A 548 9.90 -3.08 15.25
CA LYS A 548 8.73 -3.01 14.36
C LYS A 548 8.15 -4.40 14.10
N ALA A 549 8.97 -5.45 14.20
CA ALA A 549 8.58 -6.86 14.18
C ALA A 549 7.70 -7.24 12.98
N THR A 550 8.07 -6.76 11.78
CA THR A 550 7.31 -6.93 10.54
C THR A 550 7.66 -8.23 9.81
N PRO A 551 6.77 -8.81 9.00
CA PRO A 551 7.15 -9.84 8.03
C PRO A 551 8.03 -9.24 6.91
N SER A 552 8.58 -10.09 6.04
CA SER A 552 9.18 -9.61 4.78
C SER A 552 8.12 -9.04 3.84
N LEU A 553 6.94 -9.65 3.82
CA LEU A 553 5.78 -9.23 3.03
C LEU A 553 4.51 -9.87 3.63
N SER A 554 3.39 -9.15 3.56
CA SER A 554 2.05 -9.69 3.84
C SER A 554 1.07 -9.13 2.82
N GLY A 555 0.23 -10.01 2.22
CA GLY A 555 -0.78 -9.62 1.25
C GLY A 555 -1.42 -10.80 0.51
N ASP A 556 -2.47 -10.52 -0.25
CA ASP A 556 -3.12 -11.47 -1.18
C ASP A 556 -2.19 -11.76 -2.36
N ILE A 557 -1.23 -12.66 -2.16
CA ILE A 557 -0.26 -13.02 -3.21
C ILE A 557 -0.54 -14.38 -3.85
N LEU A 558 -1.36 -15.23 -3.21
CA LEU A 558 -1.77 -16.55 -3.70
C LEU A 558 -3.18 -16.87 -3.18
N GLY A 559 -3.83 -17.92 -3.72
CA GLY A 559 -5.10 -18.40 -3.19
C GLY A 559 -6.28 -17.46 -3.42
N ASP A 560 -7.14 -17.35 -2.42
CA ASP A 560 -8.29 -16.43 -2.45
C ASP A 560 -7.90 -15.02 -1.94
N TRP A 561 -8.88 -14.15 -1.74
CA TRP A 561 -8.68 -12.76 -1.33
C TRP A 561 -7.99 -12.57 0.05
N ARG A 562 -7.80 -13.63 0.83
CA ARG A 562 -7.11 -13.56 2.12
C ARG A 562 -5.60 -13.51 1.92
N GLU A 563 -4.89 -13.05 2.95
CA GLU A 563 -3.50 -12.65 2.84
C GLU A 563 -2.54 -13.76 3.25
N GLU A 564 -1.50 -13.98 2.45
CA GLU A 564 -0.32 -14.75 2.85
C GLU A 564 0.61 -13.89 3.68
N VAL A 565 1.39 -14.55 4.54
CA VAL A 565 2.46 -13.91 5.30
C VAL A 565 3.79 -14.60 5.02
N VAL A 566 4.79 -13.80 4.67
CA VAL A 566 6.11 -14.25 4.26
C VAL A 566 7.15 -13.83 5.31
N TRP A 567 7.82 -14.81 5.91
CA TRP A 567 8.93 -14.58 6.83
C TRP A 567 10.22 -15.23 6.33
N PRO A 568 11.39 -14.62 6.56
CA PRO A 568 12.66 -15.32 6.35
C PRO A 568 12.83 -16.42 7.41
N THR A 569 13.41 -17.53 6.99
CA THR A 569 13.84 -18.56 7.96
C THR A 569 15.01 -18.06 8.81
N THR A 570 15.12 -18.54 10.04
CA THR A 570 16.17 -18.12 11.01
C THR A 570 17.61 -18.30 10.49
N ASN A 571 17.81 -19.18 9.52
CA ASN A 571 19.10 -19.39 8.86
C ASN A 571 19.25 -18.65 7.52
N ASN A 572 18.25 -17.84 7.13
CA ASN A 572 18.22 -17.07 5.88
C ASN A 572 18.40 -17.92 4.61
N THR A 573 17.91 -19.17 4.59
CA THR A 573 18.00 -20.06 3.43
C THR A 573 16.67 -20.23 2.69
N ALA A 574 15.58 -19.70 3.21
CA ALA A 574 14.28 -19.67 2.54
C ALA A 574 13.46 -18.44 2.97
N LEU A 575 12.58 -17.98 2.08
CA LEU A 575 11.37 -17.24 2.43
C LEU A 575 10.28 -18.27 2.69
N ARG A 576 9.72 -18.27 3.89
CA ARG A 576 8.63 -19.16 4.28
C ARG A 576 7.30 -18.45 4.17
N ILE A 577 6.46 -18.96 3.28
CA ILE A 577 5.12 -18.45 3.03
C ILE A 577 4.12 -19.27 3.83
N TYR A 578 3.27 -18.62 4.58
CA TYR A 578 2.09 -19.22 5.19
C TYR A 578 0.84 -18.72 4.47
N SER A 579 -0.07 -19.64 4.15
CA SER A 579 -1.41 -19.38 3.64
C SER A 579 -2.43 -19.99 4.59
N THR A 580 -3.62 -19.42 4.64
CA THR A 580 -4.66 -19.80 5.59
C THR A 580 -5.17 -21.24 5.37
N PRO A 581 -5.36 -22.03 6.45
CA PRO A 581 -5.99 -23.35 6.38
C PRO A 581 -7.53 -23.31 6.58
N TYR A 582 -8.14 -22.14 6.79
CA TYR A 582 -9.55 -22.01 7.13
C TYR A 582 -10.42 -21.85 5.89
N GLU A 583 -11.58 -22.54 5.87
CA GLU A 583 -12.62 -22.29 4.85
C GLU A 583 -13.27 -20.92 5.06
N THR A 584 -13.70 -20.29 3.97
CA THR A 584 -14.56 -19.10 4.03
C THR A 584 -15.74 -19.23 3.07
N GLY A 585 -16.89 -18.73 3.49
CA GLY A 585 -18.08 -18.59 2.64
C GLY A 585 -18.11 -17.26 1.86
N THR A 586 -17.10 -16.42 2.02
CA THR A 586 -17.04 -15.08 1.40
C THR A 586 -16.27 -15.13 0.09
N LYS A 587 -16.88 -14.58 -0.97
CA LYS A 587 -16.27 -14.46 -2.30
C LYS A 587 -15.99 -12.99 -2.61
N ILE A 588 -14.72 -12.64 -2.67
CA ILE A 588 -14.21 -11.29 -3.03
C ILE A 588 -13.26 -11.46 -4.21
N THR A 589 -13.25 -10.50 -5.13
CA THR A 589 -12.24 -10.41 -6.19
C THR A 589 -10.87 -10.28 -5.55
N THR A 590 -9.85 -10.92 -6.14
CA THR A 590 -8.47 -10.76 -5.64
C THR A 590 -8.17 -9.29 -5.39
N LEU A 591 -7.62 -8.99 -4.21
CA LEU A 591 -7.29 -7.63 -3.80
C LEU A 591 -6.17 -7.02 -4.67
N LEU A 592 -5.40 -7.87 -5.38
CA LEU A 592 -4.43 -7.42 -6.37
C LEU A 592 -5.07 -6.66 -7.56
N HIS A 593 -6.36 -6.86 -7.82
CA HIS A 593 -7.10 -6.08 -8.82
C HIS A 593 -7.77 -4.83 -8.24
N ASP A 594 -7.73 -4.62 -6.92
CA ASP A 594 -7.92 -3.31 -6.30
C ASP A 594 -6.58 -2.55 -6.37
N THR A 595 -6.50 -1.50 -7.18
CA THR A 595 -5.23 -0.82 -7.44
C THR A 595 -4.67 -0.10 -6.21
N GLN A 596 -5.51 0.37 -5.29
CA GLN A 596 -5.04 0.92 -4.01
C GLN A 596 -4.33 -0.17 -3.18
N TYR A 597 -4.94 -1.34 -3.04
CA TYR A 597 -4.32 -2.46 -2.33
C TYR A 597 -3.03 -2.93 -3.02
N ARG A 598 -3.05 -3.08 -4.36
CA ARG A 598 -1.87 -3.53 -5.12
C ARG A 598 -0.71 -2.53 -5.05
N THR A 599 -0.96 -1.23 -5.09
CA THR A 599 0.08 -0.22 -4.90
C THR A 599 0.59 -0.22 -3.46
N ALA A 600 -0.28 -0.45 -2.46
CA ALA A 600 0.12 -0.59 -1.06
C ALA A 600 1.04 -1.80 -0.85
N LEU A 601 0.78 -2.91 -1.51
CA LEU A 601 1.68 -4.07 -1.50
C LEU A 601 3.05 -3.73 -2.12
N ALA A 602 3.10 -2.92 -3.17
CA ALA A 602 4.35 -2.50 -3.81
C ALA A 602 5.19 -1.57 -2.92
N TRP A 603 4.57 -0.66 -2.14
CA TRP A 603 5.30 0.24 -1.24
C TRP A 603 5.45 -0.32 0.20
N GLN A 604 4.98 -1.53 0.50
CA GLN A 604 5.08 -2.12 1.85
C GLN A 604 6.53 -2.20 2.36
N ASN A 605 7.53 -2.37 1.48
CA ASN A 605 8.96 -2.37 1.83
C ASN A 605 9.52 -1.00 2.25
N THR A 606 8.69 0.05 2.25
CA THR A 606 9.11 1.43 2.46
C THR A 606 9.23 1.75 3.95
N ALA A 607 10.42 2.13 4.39
CA ALA A 607 10.80 2.60 5.71
C ALA A 607 10.14 1.81 6.87
N TYR A 608 9.03 2.31 7.43
CA TYR A 608 8.26 1.58 8.45
C TYR A 608 7.07 0.89 7.78
N ASN A 609 7.26 -0.38 7.43
CA ASN A 609 6.26 -1.21 6.76
C ASN A 609 4.89 -1.15 7.46
N GLN A 610 3.82 -1.08 6.66
CA GLN A 610 2.43 -1.09 7.13
C GLN A 610 1.60 -2.07 6.31
N PRO A 611 0.50 -2.65 6.86
CA PRO A 611 -0.38 -3.54 6.12
C PRO A 611 -1.08 -2.80 4.99
N PRO A 612 -1.35 -3.48 3.84
CA PRO A 612 -2.09 -2.87 2.74
C PRO A 612 -3.57 -2.67 3.11
N HIS A 613 -4.18 -1.62 2.54
CA HIS A 613 -5.60 -1.34 2.64
C HIS A 613 -6.23 -1.24 1.25
N PRO A 614 -7.39 -1.89 1.02
CA PRO A 614 -8.15 -1.73 -0.22
C PRO A 614 -8.88 -0.38 -0.28
N SER A 615 -9.37 -0.04 -1.46
CA SER A 615 -10.17 1.17 -1.70
C SER A 615 -11.61 1.09 -1.18
N PHE A 616 -12.00 -0.03 -0.59
CA PHE A 616 -13.32 -0.31 -0.05
C PHE A 616 -13.24 -1.07 1.27
N ALA A 617 -14.27 -0.94 2.09
CA ALA A 617 -14.33 -1.65 3.36
C ALA A 617 -14.55 -3.16 3.16
N ILE A 618 -13.83 -3.97 3.94
CA ILE A 618 -14.11 -5.39 4.17
C ILE A 618 -14.22 -5.58 5.68
N GLY A 619 -15.36 -6.10 6.15
CA GLY A 619 -15.54 -6.32 7.58
C GLY A 619 -16.96 -6.05 8.06
N SER A 620 -17.07 -5.74 9.33
CA SER A 620 -18.33 -5.49 10.03
C SER A 620 -19.02 -4.22 9.53
N GLY A 621 -20.25 -4.36 9.03
CA GLY A 621 -21.00 -3.23 8.48
C GLY A 621 -20.58 -2.79 7.08
N ALA A 622 -19.60 -3.45 6.49
CA ALA A 622 -19.17 -3.15 5.13
C ALA A 622 -20.25 -3.53 4.08
N PRO A 623 -20.39 -2.75 3.01
CA PRO A 623 -21.21 -3.13 1.87
C PRO A 623 -20.57 -4.33 1.12
N THR A 624 -21.31 -4.90 0.16
CA THR A 624 -20.70 -5.89 -0.74
C THR A 624 -19.52 -5.28 -1.47
N ALA A 625 -18.39 -5.99 -1.47
CA ALA A 625 -17.18 -5.58 -2.15
C ALA A 625 -17.46 -5.25 -3.64
N PRO A 626 -17.00 -4.09 -4.14
CA PRO A 626 -17.20 -3.69 -5.52
C PRO A 626 -16.38 -4.58 -6.47
N ARG A 627 -16.81 -4.64 -7.73
CA ARG A 627 -16.00 -5.24 -8.79
C ARG A 627 -15.00 -4.21 -9.30
N PRO A 628 -13.71 -4.51 -9.35
CA PRO A 628 -12.73 -3.58 -9.89
C PRO A 628 -12.90 -3.40 -11.40
N ALA A 629 -12.75 -2.17 -11.88
CA ALA A 629 -12.67 -1.86 -13.30
C ALA A 629 -11.19 -1.92 -13.74
N VAL A 630 -10.76 -3.05 -14.26
CA VAL A 630 -9.36 -3.28 -14.67
C VAL A 630 -9.26 -3.75 -16.12
N THR A 631 -8.12 -3.42 -16.72
CA THR A 631 -7.66 -4.01 -17.99
C THR A 631 -6.31 -4.68 -17.76
N THR A 632 -6.11 -5.84 -18.37
CA THR A 632 -4.83 -6.57 -18.32
C THR A 632 -4.17 -6.55 -19.71
N PRO A 633 -2.84 -6.66 -19.80
CA PRO A 633 -2.08 -6.77 -21.05
C PRO A 633 -2.53 -7.91 -21.95
#